data_05430918c48849151b4ce0805d4ed66d
#
_entry.id   05430918c48849151b4ce0805d4ed66d
#
_cell.length_a   1.000
_cell.length_b   1.000
_cell.length_c   1.000
_cell.angle_alpha   90.00
_cell.angle_beta   90.00
_cell.angle_gamma   90.00
#
_symmetry.space_group_name_H-M   'P 1'
#
loop_
_entity.id
_entity.type
_entity.pdbx_description
1 polymer ?
#
loop_
_entity_poly.entity_id
_entity_poly.type
_entity_poly.pdbx_seq_one_letter_code
_entity_poly.pdbx_strand_id
1 'polypeptide(L)'
;MLIFVAMLSLRKIALGALAALSLLACQKDVLPYGNTVGNPAVGRDVSPGLGYQKVMILYSEGYNDLTGSLSDNITQLCQGEIPSMNQRNVVVVYSHSAVRRADYTTDTEPVLYRLYLRGGKAVRDTLKRFDAGANTMTPDFMRSVLESVRQLFPAHSYGLVYTSHGNGWIPSGYEGEGSYMNVAPSWIGAQFDGSSGNRLSLDIDQLAKAIPFHLEYIAFDACLMGGVEVVYELKDVCDYIIASPTEVMSYGFNYPTMCSHLLCDGPSDLQGVCEDYYQLYVQNNECATIGLYDCSKIRNVAQFCKGIFQAHKGEVFSVSADNVQSYNYSFDYNYDFKDYCRALKASEAELEELEKALSELVIYKNSTPYFIYTKIDPERFSGIGCYIPTKNRPTLNDYYSQTAWNKATGLLD
;
A
#
# COMPACT_ATOMS: atom_id res chain seq x y z
N MET A 1 20.89 1.76 -19.21
CA MET A 1 20.33 2.77 -18.26
C MET A 1 20.02 4.10 -18.93
N LEU A 2 20.88 4.72 -19.74
CA LEU A 2 20.58 6.03 -20.40
C LEU A 2 19.54 5.98 -21.54
N ILE A 3 19.35 4.87 -22.22
CA ILE A 3 18.42 4.73 -23.35
C ILE A 3 16.96 4.59 -22.89
N PHE A 4 16.72 4.07 -21.70
CA PHE A 4 15.38 3.88 -21.12
C PHE A 4 14.73 5.18 -20.65
N VAL A 5 15.52 6.11 -20.12
CA VAL A 5 15.06 7.45 -19.70
C VAL A 5 14.60 8.29 -20.91
N ALA A 6 15.22 8.10 -22.08
CA ALA A 6 14.87 8.86 -23.27
C ALA A 6 13.55 8.40 -23.95
N MET A 7 13.18 7.12 -23.84
CA MET A 7 11.89 6.62 -24.37
C MET A 7 10.68 7.02 -23.52
N LEU A 8 10.84 7.14 -22.21
CA LEU A 8 9.81 7.64 -21.30
C LEU A 8 9.49 9.13 -21.53
N SER A 9 10.48 9.93 -21.94
CA SER A 9 10.30 11.38 -22.14
C SER A 9 9.49 11.72 -23.40
N LEU A 10 9.58 10.92 -24.45
CA LEU A 10 8.90 11.19 -25.74
C LEU A 10 7.40 10.81 -25.73
N ARG A 11 6.98 9.85 -24.89
CA ARG A 11 5.55 9.50 -24.74
C ARG A 11 4.80 10.44 -23.77
N LYS A 12 5.50 11.09 -22.83
CA LYS A 12 4.91 12.12 -21.94
C LYS A 12 4.44 13.37 -22.70
N ILE A 13 4.97 13.65 -23.89
CA ILE A 13 4.59 14.82 -24.70
C ILE A 13 3.22 14.61 -25.38
N ALA A 14 2.81 13.40 -25.68
CA ALA A 14 1.52 13.12 -26.32
C ALA A 14 0.35 13.11 -25.32
N LEU A 15 0.56 12.73 -24.05
CA LEU A 15 -0.45 12.83 -22.98
C LEU A 15 -0.56 14.25 -22.40
N GLY A 16 0.53 15.03 -22.43
CA GLY A 16 0.54 16.41 -21.93
C GLY A 16 -0.37 17.36 -22.69
N ALA A 17 -0.72 17.07 -23.94
CA ALA A 17 -1.60 17.92 -24.75
C ALA A 17 -3.10 17.74 -24.44
N LEU A 18 -3.53 16.59 -23.87
CA LEU A 18 -4.91 16.39 -23.38
C LEU A 18 -5.07 16.81 -21.92
N ALA A 19 -4.01 16.76 -21.12
CA ALA A 19 -4.04 17.16 -19.70
C ALA A 19 -4.07 18.68 -19.49
N ALA A 20 -3.63 19.47 -20.47
CA ALA A 20 -3.58 20.93 -20.36
C ALA A 20 -4.96 21.63 -20.28
N LEU A 21 -6.06 20.94 -20.57
CA LEU A 21 -7.42 21.48 -20.49
C LEU A 21 -8.15 21.13 -19.16
N SER A 22 -7.59 20.30 -18.29
CA SER A 22 -8.20 19.87 -17.02
C SER A 22 -7.57 20.48 -15.76
N LEU A 23 -6.54 21.32 -15.89
CA LEU A 23 -5.79 21.93 -14.78
C LEU A 23 -6.54 22.96 -13.93
N LEU A 24 -7.85 23.12 -14.13
CA LEU A 24 -8.71 24.05 -13.36
C LEU A 24 -9.54 23.38 -12.27
N ALA A 25 -9.33 22.08 -11.99
CA ALA A 25 -10.25 21.31 -11.14
C ALA A 25 -10.00 21.40 -9.63
N CYS A 26 -8.80 21.75 -9.17
CA CYS A 26 -8.52 21.93 -7.74
C CYS A 26 -8.17 23.38 -7.43
N GLN A 27 -9.17 24.22 -7.13
CA GLN A 27 -8.91 25.56 -6.59
C GLN A 27 -8.73 25.51 -5.07
N LYS A 28 -7.63 26.09 -4.58
CA LYS A 28 -7.48 26.49 -3.18
C LYS A 28 -8.42 27.67 -2.92
N ASP A 29 -9.53 27.44 -2.22
CA ASP A 29 -10.20 28.54 -1.52
C ASP A 29 -9.39 28.80 -0.24
N VAL A 30 -8.42 29.73 -0.33
CA VAL A 30 -7.73 30.26 0.84
C VAL A 30 -8.70 31.28 1.48
N LEU A 31 -9.40 30.85 2.52
CA LEU A 31 -10.07 31.79 3.40
C LEU A 31 -9.00 32.56 4.21
N PRO A 32 -9.17 33.88 4.45
CA PRO A 32 -8.20 34.69 5.16
C PRO A 32 -7.99 34.18 6.60
N TYR A 33 -6.75 34.16 7.01
CA TYR A 33 -6.30 33.79 8.36
C TYR A 33 -7.05 34.61 9.40
N GLY A 34 -7.94 33.95 10.11
CA GLY A 34 -8.48 34.42 11.38
C GLY A 34 -8.18 33.37 12.42
N ASN A 35 -7.36 33.71 13.41
CA ASN A 35 -7.12 32.88 14.60
C ASN A 35 -8.43 32.70 15.38
N THR A 36 -9.25 31.77 14.96
CA THR A 36 -10.31 31.22 15.80
C THR A 36 -10.18 29.71 15.72
N VAL A 37 -9.83 29.10 16.86
CA VAL A 37 -10.14 27.71 17.17
C VAL A 37 -11.67 27.61 17.20
N GLY A 38 -12.27 27.75 16.05
CA GLY A 38 -13.70 27.54 15.80
C GLY A 38 -13.82 26.17 15.17
N ASN A 39 -14.59 25.31 15.78
CA ASN A 39 -15.03 24.04 15.20
C ASN A 39 -15.26 24.21 13.69
N PRO A 40 -14.53 23.53 12.80
CA PRO A 40 -14.84 23.60 11.38
C PRO A 40 -16.30 23.20 11.23
N ALA A 41 -17.01 23.82 10.30
CA ALA A 41 -18.43 23.54 10.01
C ALA A 41 -18.64 22.12 9.43
N VAL A 42 -17.87 21.17 9.89
CA VAL A 42 -17.86 19.76 9.54
C VAL A 42 -19.02 19.11 10.29
N GLY A 43 -20.00 18.65 9.54
CA GLY A 43 -21.07 17.81 10.09
C GLY A 43 -22.33 18.53 10.57
N ARG A 44 -22.51 19.82 10.32
CA ARG A 44 -23.78 20.49 10.71
C ARG A 44 -25.00 20.05 9.91
N ASP A 45 -24.82 19.44 8.74
CA ASP A 45 -25.90 18.99 7.87
C ASP A 45 -26.18 17.48 7.96
N VAL A 46 -25.41 16.73 8.77
CA VAL A 46 -25.73 15.33 9.07
C VAL A 46 -26.64 15.33 10.31
N SER A 47 -27.85 14.81 10.17
CA SER A 47 -28.83 14.71 11.26
C SER A 47 -28.19 14.20 12.54
N PRO A 48 -28.38 14.86 13.70
CA PRO A 48 -27.82 14.39 14.97
C PRO A 48 -28.28 12.95 15.25
N GLY A 49 -27.33 12.03 15.34
CA GLY A 49 -27.60 10.62 15.65
C GLY A 49 -27.33 9.63 14.49
N LEU A 50 -27.13 10.10 13.25
CA LEU A 50 -26.70 9.25 12.13
C LEU A 50 -25.27 9.67 11.74
N GLY A 51 -24.26 8.95 12.27
CA GLY A 51 -22.85 9.12 11.88
C GLY A 51 -22.61 8.96 10.38
N TYR A 52 -21.39 9.21 9.93
CA TYR A 52 -20.99 8.93 8.55
C TYR A 52 -21.10 7.43 8.26
N GLN A 53 -21.33 7.07 6.97
CA GLN A 53 -21.41 5.67 6.57
C GLN A 53 -20.02 5.07 6.44
N LYS A 54 -19.23 5.63 5.54
CA LYS A 54 -17.85 5.21 5.25
C LYS A 54 -16.91 6.40 5.19
N VAL A 55 -15.70 6.20 5.65
CA VAL A 55 -14.58 7.13 5.47
C VAL A 55 -13.46 6.42 4.72
N MET A 56 -13.16 6.86 3.52
CA MET A 56 -11.95 6.50 2.79
C MET A 56 -10.84 7.46 3.19
N ILE A 57 -9.75 6.94 3.72
CA ILE A 57 -8.55 7.69 4.11
C ILE A 57 -7.48 7.42 3.07
N LEU A 58 -7.08 8.44 2.30
CA LEU A 58 -5.88 8.39 1.48
C LEU A 58 -4.72 8.94 2.30
N TYR A 59 -3.79 8.06 2.71
CA TYR A 59 -2.57 8.42 3.42
C TYR A 59 -1.42 8.47 2.44
N SER A 60 -1.12 9.68 1.93
CA SER A 60 -0.12 9.93 0.89
C SER A 60 1.17 10.48 1.54
N GLU A 61 2.12 9.56 1.81
CA GLU A 61 3.43 9.91 2.35
C GLU A 61 4.45 10.01 1.22
N GLY A 62 4.57 11.19 0.66
CA GLY A 62 5.38 11.51 -0.51
C GLY A 62 6.58 12.41 -0.21
N TYR A 63 7.04 12.48 1.05
CA TYR A 63 8.26 13.23 1.38
C TYR A 63 9.52 12.45 0.93
N ASN A 64 9.52 12.10 -0.35
CA ASN A 64 10.53 11.29 -1.03
C ASN A 64 10.51 11.59 -2.55
N ASP A 65 11.19 10.77 -3.35
CA ASP A 65 11.26 10.90 -4.82
C ASP A 65 9.94 10.56 -5.54
N LEU A 66 8.93 10.00 -4.84
CA LEU A 66 7.59 9.77 -5.38
C LEU A 66 6.67 11.00 -5.30
N THR A 67 7.12 12.14 -4.76
CA THR A 67 6.31 13.36 -4.59
C THR A 67 5.47 13.69 -5.85
N GLY A 68 6.07 13.60 -7.04
CA GLY A 68 5.38 13.88 -8.31
C GLY A 68 4.24 12.92 -8.57
N SER A 69 4.51 11.62 -8.52
CA SER A 69 3.52 10.56 -8.78
C SER A 69 2.37 10.60 -7.76
N LEU A 70 2.68 10.77 -6.48
CA LEU A 70 1.65 10.83 -5.44
C LEU A 70 0.77 12.10 -5.54
N SER A 71 1.34 13.22 -5.99
CA SER A 71 0.56 14.43 -6.29
C SER A 71 -0.36 14.23 -7.51
N ASP A 72 0.12 13.51 -8.53
CA ASP A 72 -0.69 13.13 -9.69
C ASP A 72 -1.83 12.19 -9.29
N ASN A 73 -1.59 11.24 -8.40
CA ASN A 73 -2.61 10.32 -7.86
C ASN A 73 -3.74 11.08 -7.16
N ILE A 74 -3.40 12.07 -6.30
CA ILE A 74 -4.40 12.93 -5.66
C ILE A 74 -5.18 13.74 -6.72
N THR A 75 -4.51 14.22 -7.76
CA THR A 75 -5.15 14.96 -8.86
C THR A 75 -6.11 14.07 -9.63
N GLN A 76 -5.73 12.82 -9.91
CA GLN A 76 -6.59 11.83 -10.56
C GLN A 76 -7.80 11.47 -9.68
N LEU A 77 -7.61 11.33 -8.36
CA LEU A 77 -8.72 11.13 -7.42
C LEU A 77 -9.74 12.27 -7.49
N CYS A 78 -9.27 13.52 -7.64
CA CYS A 78 -10.14 14.69 -7.81
C CYS A 78 -10.97 14.66 -9.11
N GLN A 79 -10.58 13.87 -10.10
CA GLN A 79 -11.30 13.72 -11.36
C GLN A 79 -12.38 12.63 -11.29
N GLY A 80 -12.37 11.81 -10.23
CA GLY A 80 -13.31 10.72 -10.03
C GLY A 80 -14.60 11.15 -9.34
N GLU A 81 -15.41 10.14 -9.00
CA GLU A 81 -16.70 10.31 -8.34
C GLU A 81 -16.56 10.50 -6.82
N ILE A 82 -15.91 11.60 -6.41
CA ILE A 82 -15.80 11.90 -4.98
C ILE A 82 -17.13 12.37 -4.40
N PRO A 83 -17.44 12.07 -3.11
CA PRO A 83 -18.70 12.49 -2.48
C PRO A 83 -18.88 13.99 -2.45
N SER A 84 -20.13 14.47 -2.57
CA SER A 84 -20.44 15.86 -2.26
C SER A 84 -20.41 16.11 -0.74
N MET A 85 -20.34 17.39 -0.34
CA MET A 85 -20.21 17.79 1.07
C MET A 85 -21.29 17.20 1.97
N ASN A 86 -22.52 17.06 1.46
CA ASN A 86 -23.69 16.65 2.23
C ASN A 86 -23.93 15.12 2.21
N GLN A 87 -23.10 14.37 1.50
CA GLN A 87 -23.20 12.91 1.50
C GLN A 87 -22.61 12.32 2.79
N ARG A 88 -23.09 11.12 3.15
CA ARG A 88 -22.65 10.40 4.35
C ARG A 88 -21.31 9.71 4.20
N ASN A 89 -20.83 9.53 2.98
CA ASN A 89 -19.52 9.03 2.67
C ASN A 89 -18.50 10.18 2.59
N VAL A 90 -17.29 9.94 3.07
CA VAL A 90 -16.27 10.99 3.20
C VAL A 90 -14.94 10.51 2.65
N VAL A 91 -14.27 11.39 1.92
CA VAL A 91 -12.85 11.20 1.56
C VAL A 91 -12.02 12.17 2.39
N VAL A 92 -11.06 11.63 3.11
CA VAL A 92 -10.05 12.38 3.86
C VAL A 92 -8.69 12.06 3.28
N VAL A 93 -7.88 13.07 3.06
CA VAL A 93 -6.52 12.93 2.53
C VAL A 93 -5.53 13.48 3.53
N TYR A 94 -4.59 12.67 3.95
CA TYR A 94 -3.32 13.09 4.51
C TYR A 94 -2.31 13.19 3.38
N SER A 95 -1.58 14.29 3.28
CA SER A 95 -0.58 14.51 2.26
C SER A 95 0.67 15.17 2.84
N HIS A 96 1.83 14.63 2.48
CA HIS A 96 3.14 15.17 2.80
C HIS A 96 4.07 15.00 1.59
N SER A 97 4.79 16.05 1.20
CA SER A 97 5.58 16.09 -0.03
C SER A 97 6.95 16.76 0.18
N ALA A 98 8.00 16.22 -0.45
CA ALA A 98 9.38 16.69 -0.27
C ALA A 98 9.75 17.92 -1.08
N VAL A 99 9.23 18.08 -2.28
CA VAL A 99 9.75 19.05 -3.26
C VAL A 99 8.64 19.89 -3.87
N ARG A 100 8.86 21.20 -3.90
CA ARG A 100 8.10 22.09 -4.79
C ARG A 100 8.61 21.93 -6.22
N ARG A 101 7.83 21.27 -7.06
CA ARG A 101 7.95 21.50 -8.51
C ARG A 101 7.11 22.73 -8.85
N ALA A 102 7.58 23.56 -9.80
CA ALA A 102 6.91 24.80 -10.19
C ALA A 102 5.47 24.60 -10.70
N ASP A 103 5.12 23.39 -11.09
CA ASP A 103 3.86 22.96 -11.68
C ASP A 103 2.96 22.16 -10.71
N TYR A 104 3.46 21.78 -9.52
CA TYR A 104 2.68 21.03 -8.53
C TYR A 104 2.38 21.88 -7.30
N THR A 105 1.13 21.87 -6.88
CA THR A 105 0.74 22.32 -5.53
C THR A 105 1.09 21.20 -4.55
N THR A 106 2.34 21.16 -4.14
CA THR A 106 2.83 20.17 -3.17
C THR A 106 2.66 20.71 -1.76
N ASP A 107 2.08 19.91 -0.88
CA ASP A 107 2.01 20.20 0.53
C ASP A 107 3.33 19.79 1.19
N THR A 108 4.26 20.72 1.31
CA THR A 108 5.57 20.51 1.97
C THR A 108 5.48 20.50 3.49
N GLU A 109 4.34 20.88 4.04
CA GLU A 109 3.96 20.64 5.44
C GLU A 109 2.97 19.51 5.47
N PRO A 110 3.07 18.54 6.40
CA PRO A 110 2.08 17.49 6.52
C PRO A 110 0.70 18.09 6.77
N VAL A 111 -0.28 17.73 5.95
CA VAL A 111 -1.63 18.31 5.98
C VAL A 111 -2.70 17.22 5.92
N LEU A 112 -3.76 17.41 6.70
CA LEU A 112 -4.98 16.62 6.65
C LEU A 112 -6.09 17.51 6.10
N TYR A 113 -6.81 17.05 5.07
CA TYR A 113 -7.95 17.77 4.51
C TYR A 113 -9.08 16.82 4.09
N ARG A 114 -10.31 17.31 4.09
CA ARG A 114 -11.46 16.67 3.47
C ARG A 114 -11.46 16.99 1.98
N LEU A 115 -11.73 15.97 1.16
CA LEU A 115 -11.93 16.13 -0.27
C LEU A 115 -13.39 15.86 -0.61
N TYR A 116 -14.07 16.80 -1.28
CA TYR A 116 -15.48 16.67 -1.66
C TYR A 116 -15.84 17.52 -2.88
N LEU A 117 -16.98 17.22 -3.51
CA LEU A 117 -17.52 18.03 -4.61
C LEU A 117 -18.38 19.20 -4.10
N ARG A 118 -18.14 20.37 -4.67
CA ARG A 118 -19.01 21.56 -4.53
C ARG A 118 -19.21 22.19 -5.91
N GLY A 119 -20.45 22.24 -6.38
CA GLY A 119 -20.75 22.76 -7.71
C GLY A 119 -20.05 22.03 -8.86
N GLY A 120 -19.87 20.73 -8.74
CA GLY A 120 -19.16 19.89 -9.74
C GLY A 120 -17.64 20.03 -9.74
N LYS A 121 -17.05 20.73 -8.77
CA LYS A 121 -15.60 20.89 -8.63
C LYS A 121 -15.12 20.22 -7.34
N ALA A 122 -13.95 19.59 -7.41
CA ALA A 122 -13.27 19.07 -6.22
C ALA A 122 -12.77 20.24 -5.35
N VAL A 123 -13.05 20.15 -4.05
CA VAL A 123 -12.65 21.12 -3.03
C VAL A 123 -11.81 20.41 -1.98
N ARG A 124 -10.68 21.00 -1.62
CA ARG A 124 -9.81 20.59 -0.52
C ARG A 124 -10.10 21.49 0.68
N ASP A 125 -10.72 20.96 1.73
CA ASP A 125 -11.00 21.67 2.96
C ASP A 125 -10.01 21.25 4.04
N THR A 126 -9.06 22.13 4.36
CA THR A 126 -7.99 21.83 5.31
C THR A 126 -8.56 21.67 6.72
N LEU A 127 -8.35 20.50 7.30
CA LEU A 127 -8.78 20.13 8.65
C LEU A 127 -7.70 20.38 9.69
N LYS A 128 -6.43 20.03 9.34
CA LYS A 128 -5.29 20.14 10.26
C LYS A 128 -3.99 20.27 9.47
N ARG A 129 -3.11 21.15 9.94
CA ARG A 129 -1.70 21.19 9.52
C ARG A 129 -0.84 20.69 10.66
N PHE A 130 0.22 19.97 10.32
CA PHE A 130 1.20 19.49 11.27
C PHE A 130 2.50 20.29 11.12
N ASP A 131 3.40 20.15 12.08
CA ASP A 131 4.70 20.81 12.04
C ASP A 131 5.52 20.30 10.82
N ALA A 132 6.07 21.19 10.04
CA ALA A 132 6.93 20.88 8.90
C ALA A 132 8.20 20.09 9.29
N GLY A 133 8.65 20.21 10.54
CA GLY A 133 9.78 19.43 11.09
C GLY A 133 9.38 18.14 11.78
N ALA A 134 8.09 17.77 11.76
CA ALA A 134 7.63 16.55 12.42
C ALA A 134 8.24 15.31 11.77
N ASN A 135 8.68 14.35 12.59
CA ASN A 135 8.96 13.00 12.12
C ASN A 135 7.64 12.28 11.86
N THR A 136 7.22 12.25 10.58
CA THR A 136 5.96 11.63 10.14
C THR A 136 6.01 10.11 10.11
N MET A 137 7.24 9.53 10.15
CA MET A 137 7.47 8.09 10.08
C MET A 137 7.55 7.45 11.47
N THR A 138 6.60 7.79 12.33
CA THR A 138 6.45 7.17 13.66
C THR A 138 5.03 6.64 13.86
N PRO A 139 4.86 5.53 14.63
CA PRO A 139 3.53 5.02 14.98
C PRO A 139 2.64 6.09 15.64
N ASP A 140 3.22 6.91 16.51
CA ASP A 140 2.48 7.94 17.25
C ASP A 140 1.99 9.06 16.34
N PHE A 141 2.80 9.48 15.36
CA PHE A 141 2.38 10.48 14.41
C PHE A 141 1.22 9.97 13.55
N MET A 142 1.37 8.81 12.90
CA MET A 142 0.31 8.22 12.10
C MET A 142 -0.96 7.96 12.93
N ARG A 143 -0.81 7.45 14.15
CA ARG A 143 -1.92 7.29 15.10
C ARG A 143 -2.65 8.61 15.32
N SER A 144 -1.93 9.70 15.55
CA SER A 144 -2.52 11.03 15.78
C SER A 144 -3.31 11.55 14.58
N VAL A 145 -2.85 11.24 13.36
CA VAL A 145 -3.57 11.56 12.12
C VAL A 145 -4.87 10.76 12.05
N LEU A 146 -4.80 9.43 12.21
CA LEU A 146 -5.97 8.55 12.13
C LEU A 146 -7.01 8.85 13.22
N GLU A 147 -6.57 9.12 14.46
CA GLU A 147 -7.46 9.54 15.54
C GLU A 147 -8.15 10.88 15.24
N SER A 148 -7.43 11.82 14.63
CA SER A 148 -8.04 13.08 14.16
C SER A 148 -9.15 12.82 13.14
N VAL A 149 -8.94 11.88 12.21
CA VAL A 149 -9.97 11.48 11.24
C VAL A 149 -11.18 10.89 11.96
N ARG A 150 -11.00 9.96 12.89
CA ARG A 150 -12.10 9.33 13.63
C ARG A 150 -12.88 10.33 14.47
N GLN A 151 -12.20 11.30 15.08
CA GLN A 151 -12.85 12.36 15.87
C GLN A 151 -13.67 13.30 15.00
N LEU A 152 -13.17 13.69 13.82
CA LEU A 152 -13.84 14.61 12.92
C LEU A 152 -14.98 13.94 12.13
N PHE A 153 -14.82 12.66 11.81
CA PHE A 153 -15.74 11.89 10.98
C PHE A 153 -16.06 10.54 11.63
N PRO A 154 -16.84 10.50 12.74
CA PRO A 154 -17.28 9.23 13.30
C PRO A 154 -18.12 8.47 12.27
N ALA A 155 -17.72 7.26 11.89
CA ALA A 155 -18.32 6.47 10.82
C ALA A 155 -18.53 5.01 11.23
N HIS A 156 -19.36 4.29 10.46
CA HIS A 156 -19.55 2.85 10.64
C HIS A 156 -18.36 2.04 10.11
N SER A 157 -17.73 2.51 9.02
CA SER A 157 -16.59 1.85 8.41
C SER A 157 -15.51 2.86 8.03
N TYR A 158 -14.25 2.41 8.15
CA TYR A 158 -13.07 3.15 7.72
C TYR A 158 -12.23 2.25 6.83
N GLY A 159 -11.75 2.80 5.71
CA GLY A 159 -10.77 2.15 4.86
C GLY A 159 -9.55 3.03 4.66
N LEU A 160 -8.39 2.42 4.54
CA LEU A 160 -7.10 3.08 4.36
C LEU A 160 -6.52 2.74 2.98
N VAL A 161 -6.25 3.76 2.17
CA VAL A 161 -5.40 3.67 0.99
C VAL A 161 -4.07 4.28 1.39
N TYR A 162 -3.03 3.46 1.49
CA TYR A 162 -1.69 3.89 1.87
C TYR A 162 -0.81 3.95 0.63
N THR A 163 -0.26 5.12 0.32
CA THR A 163 0.59 5.31 -0.85
C THR A 163 1.92 5.93 -0.48
N SER A 164 3.00 5.22 -0.79
CA SER A 164 4.39 5.58 -0.58
C SER A 164 5.31 4.50 -1.17
N HIS A 165 6.61 4.53 -0.83
CA HIS A 165 7.46 3.34 -0.99
C HIS A 165 6.98 2.19 -0.12
N GLY A 166 7.31 0.97 -0.52
CA GLY A 166 7.08 -0.26 0.24
C GLY A 166 8.22 -1.25 0.08
N ASN A 167 8.40 -2.10 1.08
CA ASN A 167 9.43 -3.14 1.10
C ASN A 167 8.96 -4.42 1.84
N GLY A 168 7.66 -4.63 1.86
CA GLY A 168 7.08 -5.77 2.58
C GLY A 168 7.40 -5.73 4.07
N TRP A 169 7.88 -6.84 4.58
CA TRP A 169 8.23 -7.05 5.99
C TRP A 169 9.67 -6.68 6.35
N ILE A 170 10.53 -6.35 5.36
CA ILE A 170 11.96 -6.10 5.60
C ILE A 170 12.13 -4.89 6.50
N PRO A 171 12.83 -5.02 7.65
CA PRO A 171 12.91 -3.95 8.64
C PRO A 171 13.81 -2.80 8.19
N SER A 172 13.55 -1.63 8.72
CA SER A 172 14.30 -0.39 8.46
C SER A 172 15.79 -0.45 8.81
N GLY A 173 16.16 -1.33 9.74
CA GLY A 173 17.56 -1.52 10.15
C GLY A 173 18.37 -2.48 9.27
N TYR A 174 17.76 -3.06 8.23
CA TYR A 174 18.49 -3.99 7.36
C TYR A 174 19.16 -3.24 6.21
N GLU A 175 20.49 -3.21 6.22
CA GLU A 175 21.29 -2.52 5.20
C GLU A 175 21.80 -3.46 4.08
N GLY A 176 21.40 -4.74 4.11
CA GLY A 176 21.89 -5.77 3.19
C GLY A 176 23.09 -6.57 3.77
N GLU A 177 23.51 -7.59 3.06
CA GLU A 177 24.64 -8.43 3.40
C GLU A 177 25.66 -8.52 2.27
N GLY A 178 26.93 -8.21 2.56
CA GLY A 178 28.06 -8.38 1.63
C GLY A 178 28.13 -7.35 0.51
N SER A 179 28.90 -7.68 -0.54
CA SER A 179 29.27 -6.77 -1.64
C SER A 179 28.12 -6.39 -2.61
N TYR A 180 26.92 -6.89 -2.40
CA TYR A 180 25.74 -6.56 -3.20
C TYR A 180 25.00 -5.31 -2.71
N MET A 181 25.62 -4.61 -1.82
CA MET A 181 25.14 -3.43 -1.14
C MET A 181 25.15 -2.22 -2.04
N ASN A 182 24.16 -1.91 -2.79
CA ASN A 182 24.01 -0.51 -3.28
C ASN A 182 22.58 -0.15 -3.69
N VAL A 183 21.62 -0.98 -3.33
CA VAL A 183 20.23 -0.59 -3.43
C VAL A 183 19.68 -0.63 -2.01
N ALA A 184 19.73 0.51 -1.32
CA ALA A 184 19.03 0.64 -0.05
C ALA A 184 17.58 0.25 -0.26
N PRO A 185 17.03 -0.70 0.53
CA PRO A 185 15.64 -1.08 0.43
C PRO A 185 14.75 0.16 0.49
N SER A 186 13.69 0.20 -0.32
CA SER A 186 12.67 1.21 -0.18
C SER A 186 11.72 0.75 0.91
N TRP A 187 11.61 1.51 2.00
CA TRP A 187 10.76 1.15 3.13
C TRP A 187 9.36 1.76 2.99
N ILE A 188 8.41 1.24 3.77
CA ILE A 188 7.07 1.81 3.84
C ILE A 188 7.20 3.26 4.29
N GLY A 189 6.82 4.20 3.43
CA GLY A 189 6.82 5.62 3.73
C GLY A 189 8.20 6.16 4.12
N ALA A 190 9.13 6.31 3.18
CA ALA A 190 10.41 6.93 3.45
C ALA A 190 10.28 8.46 3.45
N GLN A 191 10.67 9.09 4.54
CA GLN A 191 10.91 10.52 4.63
C GLN A 191 12.40 10.79 4.37
N PHE A 192 12.71 11.81 3.53
CA PHE A 192 14.07 12.31 3.45
C PHE A 192 14.32 13.30 4.59
N ASP A 193 15.28 12.99 5.46
CA ASP A 193 15.88 14.01 6.30
C ASP A 193 16.81 14.87 5.43
N GLY A 194 16.42 16.11 5.21
CA GLY A 194 17.16 17.05 4.36
C GLY A 194 18.57 17.38 4.84
N SER A 195 18.95 17.00 6.07
CA SER A 195 20.25 17.31 6.68
C SER A 195 21.24 16.15 6.62
N SER A 196 20.79 14.90 6.63
CA SER A 196 21.68 13.73 6.80
C SER A 196 21.62 12.71 5.67
N GLY A 197 20.65 12.82 4.77
CA GLY A 197 20.39 11.80 3.75
C GLY A 197 19.86 10.47 4.33
N ASN A 198 19.54 10.42 5.61
CA ASN A 198 18.95 9.26 6.25
C ASN A 198 17.48 9.13 5.83
N ARG A 199 17.09 7.92 5.45
CA ARG A 199 15.70 7.58 5.18
C ARG A 199 15.04 7.16 6.48
N LEU A 200 13.96 7.84 6.86
CA LEU A 200 13.09 7.38 7.93
C LEU A 200 12.01 6.48 7.33
N SER A 201 11.63 5.44 8.04
CA SER A 201 10.62 4.48 7.60
C SER A 201 9.82 3.96 8.77
N LEU A 202 8.67 3.40 8.47
CA LEU A 202 7.77 2.76 9.42
C LEU A 202 7.79 1.25 9.13
N ASP A 203 8.24 0.44 10.07
CA ASP A 203 8.23 -1.01 9.92
C ASP A 203 6.79 -1.57 10.01
N ILE A 204 6.56 -2.75 9.46
CA ILE A 204 5.19 -3.29 9.36
C ILE A 204 4.52 -3.53 10.72
N ASP A 205 5.28 -3.92 11.74
CA ASP A 205 4.78 -4.06 13.10
C ASP A 205 4.47 -2.70 13.75
N GLN A 206 5.20 -1.67 13.37
CA GLN A 206 4.94 -0.28 13.78
C GLN A 206 3.70 0.26 13.09
N LEU A 207 3.49 -0.07 11.80
CA LEU A 207 2.25 0.26 11.08
C LEU A 207 1.04 -0.36 11.76
N ALA A 208 1.10 -1.63 12.12
CA ALA A 208 0.03 -2.30 12.88
C ALA A 208 -0.30 -1.57 14.19
N LYS A 209 0.73 -1.14 14.93
CA LYS A 209 0.58 -0.37 16.17
C LYS A 209 0.05 1.05 15.94
N ALA A 210 0.32 1.64 14.79
CA ALA A 210 -0.13 3.00 14.44
C ALA A 210 -1.63 3.09 14.20
N ILE A 211 -2.29 2.00 13.81
CA ILE A 211 -3.71 1.95 13.49
C ILE A 211 -4.53 1.84 14.79
N PRO A 212 -5.30 2.89 15.19
CA PRO A 212 -5.94 2.95 16.51
C PRO A 212 -7.37 2.38 16.54
N PHE A 213 -7.90 1.91 15.41
CA PHE A 213 -9.24 1.34 15.26
C PHE A 213 -9.26 0.37 14.09
N HIS A 214 -10.20 -0.54 14.10
CA HIS A 214 -10.33 -1.54 13.05
C HIS A 214 -10.75 -0.91 11.71
N LEU A 215 -10.12 -1.37 10.63
CA LEU A 215 -10.37 -0.94 9.26
C LEU A 215 -11.12 -2.02 8.48
N GLU A 216 -12.02 -1.65 7.59
CA GLU A 216 -12.63 -2.56 6.63
C GLU A 216 -11.56 -3.08 5.66
N TYR A 217 -10.66 -2.21 5.22
CA TYR A 217 -9.57 -2.58 4.32
C TYR A 217 -8.34 -1.69 4.48
N ILE A 218 -7.19 -2.25 4.06
CA ILE A 218 -5.99 -1.49 3.73
C ILE A 218 -5.63 -1.79 2.28
N ALA A 219 -5.59 -0.77 1.42
CA ALA A 219 -5.10 -0.87 0.05
C ALA A 219 -3.72 -0.23 -0.03
N PHE A 220 -2.70 -1.03 -0.34
CA PHE A 220 -1.32 -0.58 -0.46
C PHE A 220 -0.98 -0.21 -1.90
N ASP A 221 -0.88 1.06 -2.19
CA ASP A 221 -0.20 1.59 -3.37
C ASP A 221 1.29 1.75 -3.03
N ALA A 222 1.92 0.61 -2.81
CA ALA A 222 3.30 0.48 -2.34
C ALA A 222 3.85 -0.90 -2.75
N CYS A 223 5.16 -0.95 -3.02
CA CYS A 223 5.84 -2.14 -3.51
C CYS A 223 5.87 -3.28 -2.48
N LEU A 224 5.75 -4.54 -2.93
CA LEU A 224 6.06 -5.75 -2.17
C LEU A 224 5.19 -6.01 -0.93
N MET A 225 4.04 -5.35 -0.81
CA MET A 225 3.17 -5.48 0.37
C MET A 225 2.29 -6.74 0.34
N GLY A 226 2.26 -7.49 -0.77
CA GLY A 226 1.46 -8.72 -0.94
C GLY A 226 2.18 -9.99 -0.45
N GLY A 227 2.75 -9.98 0.75
CA GLY A 227 3.41 -11.11 1.36
C GLY A 227 2.68 -11.68 2.58
N VAL A 228 2.86 -13.00 2.86
CA VAL A 228 2.26 -13.66 4.03
C VAL A 228 2.67 -13.00 5.36
N GLU A 229 3.89 -12.49 5.41
CA GLU A 229 4.44 -11.79 6.58
C GLU A 229 3.65 -10.49 6.86
N VAL A 230 3.38 -9.72 5.81
CA VAL A 230 2.63 -8.46 5.88
C VAL A 230 1.17 -8.71 6.28
N VAL A 231 0.51 -9.65 5.59
CA VAL A 231 -0.89 -9.98 5.87
C VAL A 231 -1.04 -10.52 7.30
N TYR A 232 -0.08 -11.35 7.74
CA TYR A 232 -0.12 -11.89 9.10
C TYR A 232 0.09 -10.82 10.17
N GLU A 233 0.96 -9.85 9.95
CA GLU A 233 1.20 -8.76 10.90
C GLU A 233 -0.04 -7.86 11.05
N LEU A 234 -0.73 -7.58 9.94
CA LEU A 234 -1.88 -6.65 9.90
C LEU A 234 -3.24 -7.30 10.14
N LYS A 235 -3.32 -8.63 10.28
CA LYS A 235 -4.57 -9.42 10.39
C LYS A 235 -5.55 -9.00 11.49
N ASP A 236 -5.09 -8.27 12.49
CA ASP A 236 -5.92 -7.88 13.65
C ASP A 236 -6.38 -6.41 13.54
N VAL A 237 -5.89 -5.67 12.55
CA VAL A 237 -6.21 -4.25 12.37
C VAL A 237 -7.11 -3.96 11.19
N CYS A 238 -7.31 -4.94 10.27
CA CYS A 238 -8.23 -4.80 9.14
C CYS A 238 -8.85 -6.15 8.74
N ASP A 239 -10.01 -6.08 8.02
CA ASP A 239 -10.66 -7.26 7.48
C ASP A 239 -10.00 -7.72 6.17
N TYR A 240 -9.61 -6.77 5.30
CA TYR A 240 -9.07 -7.06 3.98
C TYR A 240 -7.81 -6.27 3.68
N ILE A 241 -6.93 -6.86 2.86
CA ILE A 241 -5.75 -6.17 2.31
C ILE A 241 -5.77 -6.31 0.79
N ILE A 242 -5.57 -5.18 0.08
CA ILE A 242 -5.22 -5.14 -1.34
C ILE A 242 -3.75 -4.78 -1.44
N ALA A 243 -2.95 -5.63 -2.08
CA ALA A 243 -1.53 -5.36 -2.26
C ALA A 243 -0.92 -6.15 -3.42
N SER A 244 0.20 -5.67 -3.94
CA SER A 244 1.00 -6.36 -4.94
C SER A 244 2.11 -7.17 -4.28
N PRO A 245 2.32 -8.45 -4.67
CA PRO A 245 3.52 -9.20 -4.28
C PRO A 245 4.78 -8.75 -5.03
N THR A 246 4.67 -7.98 -6.13
CA THR A 246 5.80 -7.34 -6.81
C THR A 246 5.92 -5.86 -6.43
N GLU A 247 6.89 -5.16 -7.03
CA GLU A 247 6.89 -3.69 -6.98
C GLU A 247 5.62 -3.14 -7.67
N VAL A 248 5.23 -1.92 -7.31
CA VAL A 248 4.14 -1.17 -7.94
C VAL A 248 4.74 -0.06 -8.80
N MET A 249 4.31 0.01 -10.06
CA MET A 249 4.78 1.06 -10.95
C MET A 249 4.18 2.41 -10.57
N SER A 250 4.82 3.49 -10.98
CA SER A 250 4.48 4.87 -10.56
C SER A 250 3.08 5.38 -10.94
N TYR A 251 2.30 4.60 -11.69
CA TYR A 251 0.89 4.91 -11.97
C TYR A 251 0.00 4.72 -10.75
N GLY A 252 0.37 3.78 -9.87
CA GLY A 252 -0.45 3.43 -8.71
C GLY A 252 -1.79 2.79 -9.10
N PHE A 253 -2.80 2.98 -8.26
CA PHE A 253 -4.17 2.52 -8.52
C PHE A 253 -4.90 3.36 -9.57
N ASN A 254 -6.04 2.88 -10.06
CA ASN A 254 -6.96 3.67 -10.85
C ASN A 254 -7.74 4.65 -9.95
N TYR A 255 -7.10 5.74 -9.56
CA TYR A 255 -7.64 6.71 -8.61
C TYR A 255 -8.98 7.34 -9.02
N PRO A 256 -9.26 7.60 -10.33
CA PRO A 256 -10.57 8.12 -10.74
C PRO A 256 -11.75 7.22 -10.38
N THR A 257 -11.58 5.91 -10.32
CA THR A 257 -12.68 4.95 -10.02
C THR A 257 -12.72 4.52 -8.56
N MET A 258 -11.70 4.85 -7.77
CA MET A 258 -11.57 4.36 -6.38
C MET A 258 -12.79 4.67 -5.51
N CYS A 259 -13.30 5.90 -5.58
CA CYS A 259 -14.42 6.29 -4.72
C CYS A 259 -15.71 5.53 -5.06
N SER A 260 -15.96 5.23 -6.34
CA SER A 260 -17.14 4.46 -6.75
C SER A 260 -17.12 3.03 -6.22
N HIS A 261 -15.96 2.41 -6.12
CA HIS A 261 -15.80 1.08 -5.51
C HIS A 261 -15.78 1.13 -3.99
N LEU A 262 -14.95 2.00 -3.39
CA LEU A 262 -14.70 1.98 -1.95
C LEU A 262 -15.82 2.65 -1.13
N LEU A 263 -16.59 3.53 -1.73
CA LEU A 263 -17.68 4.26 -1.09
C LEU A 263 -19.07 3.90 -1.64
N CYS A 264 -19.18 2.77 -2.34
CA CYS A 264 -20.46 2.23 -2.80
C CYS A 264 -21.39 1.86 -1.63
N ASP A 265 -22.67 1.66 -1.90
CA ASP A 265 -23.62 1.16 -0.91
C ASP A 265 -23.31 -0.30 -0.53
N GLY A 266 -23.45 -0.64 0.74
CA GLY A 266 -23.11 -1.98 1.25
C GLY A 266 -21.60 -2.13 1.53
N PRO A 267 -21.02 -3.36 1.48
CA PRO A 267 -19.59 -3.59 1.59
C PRO A 267 -18.81 -2.88 0.47
N SER A 268 -17.56 -2.51 0.72
CA SER A 268 -16.71 -1.90 -0.31
C SER A 268 -16.39 -2.93 -1.41
N ASP A 269 -16.46 -2.51 -2.67
CA ASP A 269 -16.13 -3.35 -3.83
C ASP A 269 -14.61 -3.42 -4.03
N LEU A 270 -13.96 -4.19 -3.16
CA LEU A 270 -12.50 -4.34 -3.15
C LEU A 270 -11.99 -5.10 -4.37
N GLN A 271 -12.79 -6.03 -4.91
CA GLN A 271 -12.45 -6.75 -6.13
C GLN A 271 -12.46 -5.81 -7.33
N GLY A 272 -13.45 -4.92 -7.44
CA GLY A 272 -13.49 -3.90 -8.50
C GLY A 272 -12.26 -2.99 -8.49
N VAL A 273 -11.75 -2.62 -7.31
CA VAL A 273 -10.48 -1.87 -7.19
C VAL A 273 -9.32 -2.66 -7.81
N CYS A 274 -9.23 -3.97 -7.51
CA CYS A 274 -8.17 -4.83 -8.05
C CYS A 274 -8.30 -5.03 -9.58
N GLU A 275 -9.53 -5.17 -10.08
CA GLU A 275 -9.81 -5.32 -11.51
C GLU A 275 -9.44 -4.05 -12.28
N ASP A 276 -9.84 -2.89 -11.79
CA ASP A 276 -9.51 -1.61 -12.39
C ASP A 276 -8.01 -1.31 -12.37
N TYR A 277 -7.33 -1.67 -11.26
CA TYR A 277 -5.87 -1.61 -11.20
C TYR A 277 -5.25 -2.46 -12.31
N TYR A 278 -5.61 -3.73 -12.41
CA TYR A 278 -5.07 -4.65 -13.42
C TYR A 278 -5.35 -4.15 -14.84
N GLN A 279 -6.59 -3.71 -15.13
CA GLN A 279 -6.98 -3.21 -16.44
C GLN A 279 -6.25 -1.93 -16.83
N LEU A 280 -5.99 -1.04 -15.88
CA LEU A 280 -5.19 0.18 -16.11
C LEU A 280 -3.81 -0.18 -16.68
N TYR A 281 -3.14 -1.18 -16.08
CA TYR A 281 -1.81 -1.60 -16.52
C TYR A 281 -1.84 -2.31 -17.86
N VAL A 282 -2.80 -3.21 -18.08
CA VAL A 282 -2.97 -3.90 -19.36
C VAL A 282 -3.23 -2.90 -20.49
N GLN A 283 -4.11 -1.93 -20.30
CA GLN A 283 -4.44 -0.91 -21.30
C GLN A 283 -3.25 0.00 -21.64
N ASN A 284 -2.38 0.24 -20.68
CA ASN A 284 -1.15 1.02 -20.90
C ASN A 284 0.04 0.16 -21.38
N ASN A 285 -0.16 -1.14 -21.60
CA ASN A 285 0.89 -2.09 -21.96
C ASN A 285 2.04 -2.08 -20.93
N GLU A 286 1.68 -2.01 -19.67
CA GLU A 286 2.55 -2.04 -18.52
C GLU A 286 2.37 -3.34 -17.73
N CYS A 287 3.23 -3.59 -16.74
CA CYS A 287 3.21 -4.82 -15.95
C CYS A 287 2.65 -4.59 -14.55
N ALA A 288 1.91 -5.57 -14.04
CA ALA A 288 1.32 -5.54 -12.72
C ALA A 288 1.08 -6.93 -12.13
N THR A 289 1.08 -7.00 -10.81
CA THR A 289 0.46 -8.08 -10.04
C THR A 289 -0.41 -7.45 -8.95
N ILE A 290 -1.45 -8.16 -8.54
CA ILE A 290 -2.35 -7.71 -7.48
C ILE A 290 -2.95 -8.90 -6.75
N GLY A 291 -3.15 -8.79 -5.43
CA GLY A 291 -3.89 -9.73 -4.59
C GLY A 291 -4.86 -9.00 -3.67
N LEU A 292 -5.99 -9.64 -3.38
CA LEU A 292 -6.96 -9.26 -2.36
C LEU A 292 -7.03 -10.38 -1.34
N TYR A 293 -6.77 -10.04 -0.08
CA TYR A 293 -6.61 -11.01 1.01
C TYR A 293 -7.67 -10.81 2.09
N ASP A 294 -8.38 -11.90 2.46
CA ASP A 294 -9.22 -11.96 3.66
C ASP A 294 -8.35 -12.23 4.89
N CYS A 295 -8.08 -11.21 5.68
CA CYS A 295 -7.20 -11.28 6.85
C CYS A 295 -7.65 -12.29 7.90
N SER A 296 -8.95 -12.60 7.96
CA SER A 296 -9.50 -13.59 8.91
C SER A 296 -8.96 -15.01 8.67
N LYS A 297 -8.49 -15.30 7.46
CA LYS A 297 -8.06 -16.63 7.00
C LYS A 297 -6.57 -16.92 7.18
N ILE A 298 -5.74 -15.89 7.34
CA ILE A 298 -4.28 -16.07 7.39
C ILE A 298 -3.82 -16.95 8.57
N ARG A 299 -4.57 -16.94 9.69
CA ARG A 299 -4.25 -17.80 10.84
C ARG A 299 -4.39 -19.28 10.52
N ASN A 300 -5.37 -19.66 9.70
CA ASN A 300 -5.57 -21.04 9.24
C ASN A 300 -4.40 -21.46 8.34
N VAL A 301 -3.99 -20.58 7.41
CA VAL A 301 -2.81 -20.82 6.58
C VAL A 301 -1.56 -20.99 7.43
N ALA A 302 -1.33 -20.12 8.42
CA ALA A 302 -0.18 -20.23 9.31
C ALA A 302 -0.16 -21.54 10.12
N GLN A 303 -1.31 -21.95 10.66
CA GLN A 303 -1.42 -23.21 11.40
C GLN A 303 -1.12 -24.43 10.53
N PHE A 304 -1.61 -24.42 9.30
CA PHE A 304 -1.35 -25.48 8.33
C PHE A 304 0.14 -25.50 7.93
N CYS A 305 0.70 -24.35 7.62
CA CYS A 305 2.12 -24.21 7.25
C CYS A 305 3.07 -24.63 8.37
N LYS A 306 2.69 -24.45 9.62
CA LYS A 306 3.46 -24.94 10.76
C LYS A 306 3.73 -26.45 10.64
N GLY A 307 2.74 -27.24 10.20
CA GLY A 307 2.91 -28.67 9.96
C GLY A 307 3.90 -28.97 8.83
N ILE A 308 3.76 -28.28 7.69
CA ILE A 308 4.68 -28.40 6.55
C ILE A 308 6.11 -28.04 6.95
N PHE A 309 6.30 -26.89 7.60
CA PHE A 309 7.64 -26.40 7.97
C PHE A 309 8.32 -27.30 8.99
N GLN A 310 7.58 -27.87 9.93
CA GLN A 310 8.13 -28.86 10.88
C GLN A 310 8.53 -30.17 10.17
N ALA A 311 7.70 -30.66 9.26
CA ALA A 311 7.99 -31.89 8.50
C ALA A 311 9.21 -31.74 7.57
N HIS A 312 9.41 -30.55 7.03
CA HIS A 312 10.45 -30.27 6.03
C HIS A 312 11.55 -29.33 6.54
N LYS A 313 11.73 -29.20 7.85
CA LYS A 313 12.70 -28.27 8.49
C LYS A 313 14.12 -28.41 7.95
N GLY A 314 14.56 -29.63 7.62
CA GLY A 314 15.88 -29.89 7.05
C GLY A 314 16.11 -29.32 5.65
N GLU A 315 15.05 -28.96 4.94
CA GLU A 315 15.10 -28.47 3.56
C GLU A 315 15.15 -26.95 3.46
N VAL A 316 14.82 -26.21 4.52
CA VAL A 316 14.65 -24.76 4.51
C VAL A 316 15.81 -24.01 3.87
N PHE A 317 17.05 -24.35 4.26
CA PHE A 317 18.27 -23.76 3.70
C PHE A 317 18.82 -24.48 2.46
N SER A 318 18.08 -25.46 1.94
CA SER A 318 18.44 -26.24 0.75
C SER A 318 17.62 -25.82 -0.48
N VAL A 319 16.59 -25.02 -0.30
CA VAL A 319 15.79 -24.49 -1.41
C VAL A 319 16.64 -23.52 -2.22
N SER A 320 16.75 -23.79 -3.53
CA SER A 320 17.27 -22.79 -4.47
C SER A 320 16.16 -21.86 -4.90
N ALA A 321 16.36 -20.58 -4.70
CA ALA A 321 15.43 -19.53 -5.11
C ALA A 321 15.15 -19.56 -6.63
N ASP A 322 16.13 -20.01 -7.44
CA ASP A 322 15.96 -20.16 -8.90
C ASP A 322 14.87 -21.16 -9.29
N ASN A 323 14.50 -22.06 -8.39
CA ASN A 323 13.44 -23.05 -8.61
C ASN A 323 12.07 -22.58 -8.19
N VAL A 324 11.95 -21.39 -7.60
CA VAL A 324 10.69 -20.81 -7.11
C VAL A 324 10.28 -19.64 -7.98
N GLN A 325 8.97 -19.51 -8.26
CA GLN A 325 8.47 -18.35 -8.99
C GLN A 325 8.88 -17.07 -8.27
N SER A 326 9.74 -16.28 -8.92
CA SER A 326 10.20 -15.00 -8.39
C SER A 326 9.18 -13.91 -8.66
N TYR A 327 9.04 -12.99 -7.70
CA TYR A 327 8.32 -11.73 -7.79
C TYR A 327 9.26 -10.52 -7.81
N ASN A 328 10.55 -10.77 -7.93
CA ASN A 328 11.59 -9.78 -7.77
C ASN A 328 11.95 -9.10 -9.09
N TYR A 329 12.20 -7.80 -9.02
CA TYR A 329 12.85 -7.04 -10.06
C TYR A 329 14.11 -6.36 -9.50
N SER A 330 13.92 -5.46 -8.53
CA SER A 330 15.04 -4.71 -7.92
C SER A 330 15.61 -5.41 -6.68
N PHE A 331 14.80 -6.25 -6.03
CA PHE A 331 15.13 -6.90 -4.77
C PHE A 331 14.86 -8.38 -4.85
N ASP A 332 15.71 -9.18 -4.24
CA ASP A 332 15.69 -10.64 -4.31
C ASP A 332 15.18 -11.23 -2.99
N TYR A 333 13.96 -10.82 -2.59
CA TYR A 333 13.40 -11.15 -1.28
C TYR A 333 11.97 -11.70 -1.32
N ASN A 334 11.29 -11.67 -2.48
CA ASN A 334 9.89 -12.06 -2.56
C ASN A 334 9.64 -13.09 -3.65
N TYR A 335 9.03 -14.20 -3.27
CA TYR A 335 8.80 -15.37 -4.10
C TYR A 335 7.37 -15.87 -3.89
N ASP A 336 6.86 -16.66 -4.83
CA ASP A 336 5.53 -17.26 -4.68
C ASP A 336 5.50 -18.22 -3.49
N PHE A 337 4.51 -18.02 -2.62
CA PHE A 337 4.42 -18.75 -1.37
C PHE A 337 4.09 -20.24 -1.55
N LYS A 338 3.11 -20.56 -2.42
CA LYS A 338 2.76 -21.97 -2.69
C LYS A 338 3.91 -22.71 -3.37
N ASP A 339 4.57 -22.04 -4.30
CA ASP A 339 5.67 -22.61 -5.04
C ASP A 339 6.91 -22.82 -4.14
N TYR A 340 7.10 -21.93 -3.15
CA TYR A 340 8.10 -22.15 -2.09
C TYR A 340 7.78 -23.40 -1.26
N CYS A 341 6.55 -23.62 -0.86
CA CYS A 341 6.16 -24.85 -0.15
C CYS A 341 6.41 -26.10 -0.99
N ARG A 342 6.18 -26.04 -2.30
CA ARG A 342 6.54 -27.13 -3.22
C ARG A 342 8.06 -27.36 -3.26
N ALA A 343 8.85 -26.30 -3.29
CA ALA A 343 10.31 -26.38 -3.27
C ALA A 343 10.86 -26.91 -1.94
N LEU A 344 10.13 -26.77 -0.84
CA LEU A 344 10.38 -27.40 0.45
C LEU A 344 10.07 -28.91 0.45
N LYS A 345 9.67 -29.49 -0.70
CA LYS A 345 9.29 -30.89 -0.88
C LYS A 345 7.99 -31.29 -0.16
N ALA A 346 7.08 -30.34 0.07
CA ALA A 346 5.73 -30.67 0.51
C ALA A 346 5.10 -31.67 -0.46
N SER A 347 4.40 -32.67 0.08
CA SER A 347 3.70 -33.68 -0.71
C SER A 347 2.53 -33.08 -1.47
N GLU A 348 2.06 -33.78 -2.52
CA GLU A 348 0.88 -33.31 -3.28
C GLU A 348 -0.35 -33.14 -2.38
N ALA A 349 -0.55 -34.02 -1.38
CA ALA A 349 -1.66 -33.90 -0.44
C ALA A 349 -1.52 -32.63 0.44
N GLU A 350 -0.33 -32.28 0.89
CA GLU A 350 -0.06 -31.05 1.63
C GLU A 350 -0.27 -29.82 0.73
N LEU A 351 0.12 -29.88 -0.54
CA LEU A 351 -0.09 -28.79 -1.50
C LEU A 351 -1.56 -28.59 -1.85
N GLU A 352 -2.35 -29.68 -1.95
CA GLU A 352 -3.80 -29.60 -2.15
C GLU A 352 -4.52 -28.96 -0.95
N GLU A 353 -4.14 -29.30 0.28
CA GLU A 353 -4.72 -28.69 1.47
C GLU A 353 -4.26 -27.23 1.62
N LEU A 354 -3.00 -26.91 1.29
CA LEU A 354 -2.51 -25.53 1.24
C LEU A 354 -3.29 -24.70 0.21
N GLU A 355 -3.55 -25.24 -0.98
CA GLU A 355 -4.33 -24.55 -2.01
C GLU A 355 -5.73 -24.21 -1.53
N LYS A 356 -6.40 -25.11 -0.81
CA LYS A 356 -7.72 -24.84 -0.22
C LYS A 356 -7.64 -23.66 0.78
N ALA A 357 -6.64 -23.70 1.68
CA ALA A 357 -6.45 -22.63 2.66
C ALA A 357 -6.10 -21.30 1.98
N LEU A 358 -5.27 -21.33 0.93
CA LEU A 358 -4.91 -20.15 0.16
C LEU A 358 -6.10 -19.60 -0.65
N SER A 359 -6.97 -20.44 -1.18
CA SER A 359 -8.17 -20.00 -1.91
C SER A 359 -9.19 -19.27 -1.03
N GLU A 360 -9.18 -19.54 0.28
CA GLU A 360 -9.97 -18.75 1.25
C GLU A 360 -9.31 -17.42 1.60
N LEU A 361 -7.98 -17.38 1.65
CA LEU A 361 -7.20 -16.19 1.97
C LEU A 361 -7.12 -15.22 0.79
N VAL A 362 -6.73 -15.72 -0.38
CA VAL A 362 -6.51 -14.95 -1.61
C VAL A 362 -7.79 -14.99 -2.44
N ILE A 363 -8.73 -14.11 -2.11
CA ILE A 363 -10.07 -14.08 -2.72
C ILE A 363 -10.12 -13.48 -4.12
N TYR A 364 -9.07 -12.74 -4.49
CA TYR A 364 -8.82 -12.30 -5.86
C TYR A 364 -7.30 -12.18 -6.10
N LYS A 365 -6.87 -12.55 -7.30
CA LYS A 365 -5.49 -12.33 -7.77
C LYS A 365 -5.46 -12.16 -9.27
N ASN A 366 -4.52 -11.34 -9.75
CA ASN A 366 -4.24 -11.23 -11.17
C ASN A 366 -2.79 -10.80 -11.42
N SER A 367 -2.25 -11.14 -12.59
CA SER A 367 -0.91 -10.77 -13.02
C SER A 367 -0.85 -10.60 -14.53
N THR A 368 -0.01 -9.69 -15.00
CA THR A 368 0.43 -9.68 -16.39
C THR A 368 1.40 -10.85 -16.62
N PRO A 369 1.57 -11.32 -17.88
CA PRO A 369 2.45 -12.45 -18.18
C PRO A 369 3.92 -12.24 -17.77
N TYR A 370 4.32 -10.99 -17.65
CA TYR A 370 5.64 -10.58 -17.17
C TYR A 370 5.50 -9.43 -16.21
N PHE A 371 6.36 -9.42 -15.19
CA PHE A 371 6.63 -8.23 -14.39
C PHE A 371 8.05 -7.76 -14.75
N ILE A 372 8.12 -6.69 -15.55
CA ILE A 372 9.34 -6.16 -16.16
C ILE A 372 10.04 -7.27 -16.97
N TYR A 373 11.07 -7.92 -16.45
CA TYR A 373 11.80 -9.02 -17.10
C TYR A 373 11.47 -10.39 -16.48
N THR A 374 10.78 -10.43 -15.36
CA THR A 374 10.41 -11.65 -14.67
C THR A 374 9.14 -12.22 -15.26
N LYS A 375 9.21 -13.42 -15.84
CA LYS A 375 8.03 -14.13 -16.31
C LYS A 375 7.19 -14.57 -15.11
N ILE A 376 5.89 -14.28 -15.13
CA ILE A 376 4.93 -14.79 -14.18
C ILE A 376 4.21 -15.97 -14.82
N ASP A 377 4.42 -17.15 -14.27
CA ASP A 377 3.75 -18.37 -14.71
C ASP A 377 2.39 -18.48 -14.00
N PRO A 378 1.27 -18.44 -14.70
CA PRO A 378 -0.05 -18.47 -14.10
C PRO A 378 -0.31 -19.75 -13.30
N GLU A 379 0.31 -20.89 -13.66
CA GLU A 379 0.16 -22.17 -12.94
C GLU A 379 0.88 -22.15 -11.58
N ARG A 380 1.89 -21.28 -11.43
CA ARG A 380 2.70 -21.11 -10.22
C ARG A 380 2.30 -19.88 -9.42
N PHE A 381 1.49 -18.98 -9.97
CA PHE A 381 1.11 -17.72 -9.34
C PHE A 381 0.03 -17.94 -8.27
N SER A 382 0.42 -18.03 -7.02
CA SER A 382 -0.52 -18.11 -5.89
C SER A 382 -1.15 -16.76 -5.53
N GLY A 383 -0.58 -15.65 -5.99
CA GLY A 383 -1.05 -14.29 -5.73
C GLY A 383 -0.58 -13.71 -4.40
N ILE A 384 0.22 -14.45 -3.63
CA ILE A 384 0.82 -14.00 -2.38
C ILE A 384 2.29 -14.41 -2.32
N GLY A 385 3.14 -13.51 -1.82
CA GLY A 385 4.56 -13.71 -1.71
C GLY A 385 5.03 -14.19 -0.35
N CYS A 386 6.30 -14.59 -0.28
CA CYS A 386 7.00 -14.90 0.96
C CYS A 386 8.52 -14.70 0.80
N TYR A 387 9.21 -14.65 1.93
CA TYR A 387 10.66 -14.74 1.98
C TYR A 387 11.15 -16.19 1.89
N ILE A 388 12.28 -16.41 1.23
CA ILE A 388 13.02 -17.68 1.24
C ILE A 388 14.30 -17.50 2.07
N PRO A 389 14.42 -18.12 3.25
CA PRO A 389 15.62 -18.05 4.05
C PRO A 389 16.83 -18.67 3.34
N THR A 390 17.97 -17.99 3.38
CA THR A 390 19.22 -18.50 2.81
C THR A 390 20.37 -18.38 3.79
N LYS A 391 21.37 -19.29 3.68
CA LYS A 391 22.58 -19.24 4.51
C LYS A 391 23.41 -17.97 4.28
N ASN A 392 23.23 -17.32 3.13
CA ASN A 392 23.98 -16.11 2.76
C ASN A 392 23.38 -14.83 3.32
N ARG A 393 22.27 -14.93 4.06
CA ARG A 393 21.56 -13.77 4.65
C ARG A 393 21.26 -13.99 6.14
N PRO A 394 22.30 -14.26 6.97
CA PRO A 394 22.10 -14.56 8.39
C PRO A 394 21.41 -13.42 9.12
N THR A 395 21.79 -12.16 8.88
CA THR A 395 21.18 -10.99 9.53
C THR A 395 19.71 -10.85 9.16
N LEU A 396 19.34 -11.05 7.88
CA LEU A 396 17.94 -10.99 7.46
C LEU A 396 17.14 -12.17 8.04
N ASN A 397 17.74 -13.36 8.14
CA ASN A 397 17.12 -14.51 8.80
C ASN A 397 16.86 -14.23 10.29
N ASP A 398 17.77 -13.55 10.98
CA ASP A 398 17.57 -13.15 12.38
C ASP A 398 16.38 -12.18 12.52
N TYR A 399 16.26 -11.19 11.64
CA TYR A 399 15.08 -10.32 11.59
C TYR A 399 13.80 -11.13 11.28
N TYR A 400 13.86 -12.02 10.30
CA TYR A 400 12.72 -12.86 9.92
C TYR A 400 12.22 -13.70 11.09
N SER A 401 13.13 -14.27 11.89
CA SER A 401 12.79 -15.06 13.07
C SER A 401 11.92 -14.29 14.07
N GLN A 402 12.00 -12.96 14.07
CA GLN A 402 11.24 -12.09 14.98
C GLN A 402 9.86 -11.70 14.42
N THR A 403 9.55 -11.97 13.16
CA THR A 403 8.24 -11.66 12.58
C THR A 403 7.12 -12.46 13.27
N ALA A 404 5.92 -11.88 13.33
CA ALA A 404 4.77 -12.60 13.89
C ALA A 404 4.43 -13.85 13.07
N TRP A 405 4.64 -13.82 11.75
CA TRP A 405 4.49 -14.98 10.87
C TRP A 405 5.43 -16.12 11.27
N ASN A 406 6.73 -15.84 11.40
CA ASN A 406 7.68 -16.89 11.77
C ASN A 406 7.42 -17.46 13.16
N LYS A 407 7.08 -16.61 14.13
CA LYS A 407 6.68 -17.05 15.49
C LYS A 407 5.45 -17.97 15.48
N ALA A 408 4.55 -17.79 14.53
CA ALA A 408 3.36 -18.64 14.40
C ALA A 408 3.65 -19.95 13.66
N THR A 409 4.55 -19.94 12.68
CA THR A 409 4.79 -21.05 11.77
C THR A 409 6.04 -21.87 12.09
N GLY A 410 7.05 -21.24 12.71
CA GLY A 410 8.31 -21.91 13.09
C GLY A 410 9.15 -22.33 11.88
N LEU A 411 9.20 -21.50 10.83
CA LEU A 411 10.05 -21.77 9.67
C LEU A 411 11.53 -21.70 10.04
N LEU A 412 11.91 -20.68 10.84
CA LEU A 412 13.24 -20.49 11.41
C LEU A 412 13.14 -20.54 12.94
N ASP A 413 13.40 -21.71 13.51
CA ASP A 413 13.54 -21.97 14.95
C ASP A 413 14.97 -22.41 15.29
#